data_b05e5c0c7677be1b943c3212c052b08e
#
_entry.id   b05e5c0c7677be1b943c3212c052b08e
#
_cell.length_a   1.000
_cell.length_b   1.000
_cell.length_c   1.000
_cell.angle_alpha   90.00
_cell.angle_beta   90.00
_cell.angle_gamma   90.00
#
_symmetry.space_group_name_H-M   'P 1'
#
loop_
_entity.id
_entity.type
_entity.pdbx_description
1 polymer ?
#
loop_
_entity_poly.entity_id
_entity_poly.type
_entity_poly.pdbx_seq_one_letter_code
_entity_poly.pdbx_strand_id
1 'polypeptide(L)'
;MEPRWANVTASDRNGRKVDETTRLAPAVAGACTFLAGVWLILSPFVLDHEYTGRGFDGYWNDVLVGIALIAIGSAPLVEPRAASWWCSVPPVLGLWLLIAPFVLEYNDGMPAPRTTTSDIAVGVFLLLIWFVIPTSQASRSRGR
;
A
#
# COMPACT_ATOMS: atom_id res chain seq x y z
N MET A 1 -23.30 42.36 -14.17
CA MET A 1 -23.25 41.40 -15.29
C MET A 1 -21.84 40.78 -15.30
N GLU A 2 -21.65 39.58 -14.78
CA GLU A 2 -20.32 38.94 -14.84
C GLU A 2 -20.04 38.47 -16.28
N PRO A 3 -18.83 38.71 -16.77
CA PRO A 3 -18.50 38.33 -18.14
C PRO A 3 -18.40 36.78 -18.28
N ARG A 4 -19.04 36.27 -19.32
CA ARG A 4 -19.17 34.84 -19.64
C ARG A 4 -17.84 34.05 -19.68
N TRP A 5 -16.73 34.74 -19.99
CA TRP A 5 -15.40 34.12 -20.01
C TRP A 5 -14.84 33.80 -18.62
N ALA A 6 -15.27 34.49 -17.56
CA ALA A 6 -14.82 34.21 -16.18
C ALA A 6 -15.29 32.82 -15.70
N ASN A 7 -16.48 32.37 -16.09
CA ASN A 7 -17.02 31.07 -15.73
C ASN A 7 -16.33 29.94 -16.50
N VAL A 8 -15.92 30.17 -17.75
CA VAL A 8 -15.20 29.19 -18.56
C VAL A 8 -13.81 28.89 -17.99
N THR A 9 -13.08 29.93 -17.56
CA THR A 9 -11.75 29.79 -16.99
C THR A 9 -11.77 29.09 -15.61
N ALA A 10 -12.80 29.35 -14.80
CA ALA A 10 -12.96 28.67 -13.51
C ALA A 10 -13.30 27.20 -13.68
N SER A 11 -14.19 26.86 -14.63
CA SER A 11 -14.56 25.48 -14.95
C SER A 11 -13.37 24.68 -15.49
N ASP A 12 -12.56 25.26 -16.38
CA ASP A 12 -11.39 24.61 -16.97
C ASP A 12 -10.29 24.33 -15.90
N ARG A 13 -10.07 25.27 -14.99
CA ARG A 13 -9.13 25.08 -13.87
C ARG A 13 -9.60 23.98 -12.91
N ASN A 14 -10.89 23.91 -12.65
CA ASN A 14 -11.44 22.89 -11.75
C ASN A 14 -11.39 21.50 -12.40
N GLY A 15 -11.72 21.41 -13.69
CA GLY A 15 -11.60 20.18 -14.46
C GLY A 15 -10.16 19.67 -14.52
N ARG A 16 -9.19 20.54 -14.74
CA ARG A 16 -7.77 20.19 -14.81
C ARG A 16 -7.22 19.72 -13.46
N LYS A 17 -7.60 20.35 -12.34
CA LYS A 17 -7.22 19.92 -10.99
C LYS A 17 -7.79 18.54 -10.64
N VAL A 18 -9.05 18.29 -10.99
CA VAL A 18 -9.68 16.97 -10.74
C VAL A 18 -8.99 15.87 -11.55
N ASP A 19 -8.60 16.16 -12.80
CA ASP A 19 -7.91 15.18 -13.66
C ASP A 19 -6.50 14.89 -13.15
N GLU A 20 -5.79 15.89 -12.65
CA GLU A 20 -4.45 15.76 -12.07
C GLU A 20 -4.48 14.94 -10.77
N THR A 21 -5.37 15.26 -9.84
CA THR A 21 -5.52 14.51 -8.59
C THR A 21 -5.93 13.05 -8.82
N THR A 22 -6.79 12.80 -9.82
CA THR A 22 -7.23 11.44 -10.17
C THR A 22 -6.09 10.59 -10.75
N ARG A 23 -5.10 11.21 -11.40
CA ARG A 23 -3.92 10.52 -11.93
C ARG A 23 -2.84 10.31 -10.88
N LEU A 24 -2.66 11.27 -9.97
CA LEU A 24 -1.60 11.22 -8.94
C LEU A 24 -1.92 10.21 -7.83
N ALA A 25 -3.18 10.06 -7.46
CA ALA A 25 -3.59 9.18 -6.36
C ALA A 25 -3.11 7.72 -6.51
N PRO A 26 -3.28 7.02 -7.64
CA PRO A 26 -2.78 5.66 -7.80
C PRO A 26 -1.25 5.59 -7.84
N ALA A 27 -0.57 6.60 -8.39
CA ALA A 27 0.88 6.65 -8.42
C ALA A 27 1.46 6.81 -7.00
N VAL A 28 0.86 7.67 -6.19
CA VAL A 28 1.26 7.85 -4.78
C VAL A 28 1.00 6.58 -3.99
N ALA A 29 -0.16 5.94 -4.15
CA ALA A 29 -0.46 4.67 -3.49
C ALA A 29 0.54 3.58 -3.87
N GLY A 30 0.88 3.46 -5.15
CA GLY A 30 1.89 2.53 -5.65
C GLY A 30 3.27 2.80 -5.05
N ALA A 31 3.71 4.06 -5.02
CA ALA A 31 4.99 4.45 -4.43
C ALA A 31 5.04 4.13 -2.92
N CYS A 32 3.98 4.43 -2.18
CA CYS A 32 3.89 4.10 -0.75
C CYS A 32 3.91 2.58 -0.52
N THR A 33 3.21 1.80 -1.35
CA THR A 33 3.20 0.33 -1.29
C THR A 33 4.59 -0.23 -1.59
N PHE A 34 5.27 0.29 -2.61
CA PHE A 34 6.65 -0.06 -2.95
C PHE A 34 7.61 0.22 -1.79
N LEU A 35 7.55 1.42 -1.19
CA LEU A 35 8.41 1.78 -0.06
C LEU A 35 8.14 0.92 1.18
N ALA A 36 6.88 0.57 1.44
CA ALA A 36 6.52 -0.36 2.51
C ALA A 36 7.15 -1.74 2.28
N GLY A 37 7.15 -2.24 1.03
CA GLY A 37 7.82 -3.49 0.67
C GLY A 37 9.34 -3.43 0.85
N VAL A 38 9.98 -2.33 0.45
CA VAL A 38 11.42 -2.12 0.68
C VAL A 38 11.73 -2.11 2.18
N TRP A 39 10.91 -1.43 2.97
CA TRP A 39 11.06 -1.41 4.43
C TRP A 39 10.98 -2.82 5.03
N LEU A 40 9.98 -3.64 4.65
CA LEU A 40 9.84 -5.01 5.15
C LEU A 40 11.07 -5.88 4.83
N ILE A 41 11.67 -5.73 3.65
CA ILE A 41 12.90 -6.46 3.32
C ILE A 41 14.09 -5.98 4.16
N LEU A 42 14.15 -4.71 4.50
CA LEU A 42 15.23 -4.13 5.30
C LEU A 42 15.02 -4.35 6.80
N SER A 43 13.79 -4.47 7.27
CA SER A 43 13.45 -4.56 8.69
C SER A 43 14.19 -5.67 9.43
N PRO A 44 14.37 -6.90 8.89
CA PRO A 44 15.12 -7.94 9.57
C PRO A 44 16.59 -7.56 9.84
N PHE A 45 17.19 -6.79 8.94
CA PHE A 45 18.59 -6.38 9.07
C PHE A 45 18.76 -5.15 10.00
N VAL A 46 17.76 -4.28 10.05
CA VAL A 46 17.79 -3.05 10.88
C VAL A 46 17.38 -3.34 12.31
N LEU A 47 16.46 -4.29 12.51
CA LEU A 47 15.90 -4.61 13.82
C LEU A 47 16.59 -5.79 14.52
N ASP A 48 17.76 -6.26 14.01
CA ASP A 48 18.53 -7.38 14.54
C ASP A 48 17.65 -8.63 14.77
N HIS A 49 16.97 -9.06 13.71
CA HIS A 49 16.21 -10.29 13.73
C HIS A 49 17.16 -11.48 13.85
N GLU A 50 17.18 -12.13 14.99
CA GLU A 50 17.84 -13.41 15.10
C GLU A 50 17.02 -14.47 14.35
N TYR A 51 17.65 -15.04 13.31
CA TYR A 51 17.10 -16.20 12.61
C TYR A 51 17.01 -17.39 13.57
N THR A 52 15.79 -17.79 13.90
CA THR A 52 15.57 -18.86 14.91
C THR A 52 15.87 -20.27 14.40
N GLY A 53 16.18 -20.42 13.12
CA GLY A 53 16.46 -21.72 12.50
C GLY A 53 15.23 -22.63 12.34
N ARG A 54 14.05 -22.14 12.67
CA ARG A 54 12.77 -22.84 12.56
C ARG A 54 12.10 -22.51 11.24
N GLY A 55 12.39 -23.20 10.17
CA GLY A 55 11.62 -23.20 8.94
C GLY A 55 11.12 -21.82 8.45
N PHE A 56 9.80 -21.66 8.37
CA PHE A 56 9.15 -20.40 7.98
C PHE A 56 8.85 -19.58 9.25
N ASP A 57 9.65 -18.53 9.47
CA ASP A 57 9.52 -17.61 10.60
C ASP A 57 9.24 -16.17 10.14
N GLY A 58 9.22 -15.21 11.08
CA GLY A 58 8.97 -13.82 10.79
C GLY A 58 9.91 -13.22 9.74
N TYR A 59 11.17 -13.65 9.73
CA TYR A 59 12.17 -13.20 8.75
C TYR A 59 11.71 -13.52 7.30
N TRP A 60 11.32 -14.77 7.05
CA TRP A 60 10.86 -15.20 5.73
C TRP A 60 9.53 -14.58 5.35
N ASN A 61 8.63 -14.38 6.31
CA ASN A 61 7.37 -13.69 6.10
C ASN A 61 7.62 -12.26 5.58
N ASP A 62 8.49 -11.49 6.26
CA ASP A 62 8.79 -10.10 5.91
C ASP A 62 9.42 -9.99 4.52
N VAL A 63 10.35 -10.88 4.20
CA VAL A 63 11.00 -10.90 2.90
C VAL A 63 9.99 -11.22 1.78
N LEU A 64 9.15 -12.25 1.96
CA LEU A 64 8.19 -12.65 0.93
C LEU A 64 7.09 -11.61 0.72
N VAL A 65 6.53 -11.08 1.81
CA VAL A 65 5.52 -10.01 1.74
C VAL A 65 6.13 -8.74 1.17
N GLY A 66 7.36 -8.41 1.56
CA GLY A 66 8.09 -7.26 1.02
C GLY A 66 8.31 -7.36 -0.49
N ILE A 67 8.74 -8.52 -1.00
CA ILE A 67 8.87 -8.76 -2.46
C ILE A 67 7.52 -8.60 -3.16
N ALA A 68 6.45 -9.16 -2.61
CA ALA A 68 5.11 -9.03 -3.18
C ALA A 68 4.66 -7.56 -3.23
N LEU A 69 4.88 -6.78 -2.16
CA LEU A 69 4.54 -5.35 -2.12
C LEU A 69 5.37 -4.53 -3.11
N ILE A 70 6.65 -4.83 -3.30
CA ILE A 70 7.48 -4.18 -4.32
C ILE A 70 6.94 -4.47 -5.72
N ALA A 71 6.62 -5.71 -6.03
CA ALA A 71 6.07 -6.09 -7.33
C ALA A 71 4.74 -5.38 -7.60
N ILE A 72 3.84 -5.36 -6.60
CA ILE A 72 2.52 -4.72 -6.71
C ILE A 72 2.65 -3.19 -6.78
N GLY A 73 3.49 -2.59 -5.93
CA GLY A 73 3.71 -1.14 -5.91
C GLY A 73 4.35 -0.61 -7.20
N SER A 74 5.14 -1.43 -7.91
CA SER A 74 5.73 -1.08 -9.20
C SER A 74 4.77 -1.26 -10.39
N ALA A 75 3.71 -2.05 -10.25
CA ALA A 75 2.78 -2.36 -11.35
C ALA A 75 2.17 -1.11 -12.03
N PRO A 76 1.74 -0.04 -11.30
CA PRO A 76 1.23 1.18 -11.92
C PRO A 76 2.25 1.94 -12.77
N LEU A 77 3.55 1.72 -12.53
CA LEU A 77 4.64 2.35 -13.28
C LEU A 77 4.86 1.66 -14.64
N VAL A 78 4.61 0.35 -14.70
CA VAL A 78 4.80 -0.47 -15.90
C VAL A 78 3.57 -0.42 -16.79
N GLU A 79 2.37 -0.56 -16.22
CA GLU A 79 1.12 -0.55 -16.97
C GLU A 79 -0.02 0.16 -16.20
N PRO A 80 -0.25 1.44 -16.51
CA PRO A 80 -1.28 2.24 -15.81
C PRO A 80 -2.71 1.71 -15.99
N ARG A 81 -2.94 0.81 -16.97
CA ARG A 81 -4.26 0.22 -17.27
C ARG A 81 -4.48 -1.14 -16.61
N ALA A 82 -3.46 -1.80 -16.18
CA ALA A 82 -3.51 -3.20 -15.76
C ALA A 82 -4.18 -3.40 -14.42
N ALA A 83 -5.10 -2.55 -13.92
CA ALA A 83 -5.29 -2.99 -12.62
C ALA A 83 -6.42 -2.59 -11.70
N SER A 84 -7.56 -3.07 -11.99
CA SER A 84 -8.61 -3.08 -10.96
C SER A 84 -8.33 -4.09 -9.81
N TRP A 85 -7.74 -5.25 -10.07
CA TRP A 85 -7.51 -6.29 -9.06
C TRP A 85 -6.22 -6.08 -8.22
N TRP A 86 -5.17 -5.48 -8.80
CA TRP A 86 -3.95 -5.12 -8.07
C TRP A 86 -4.20 -4.15 -6.90
N CYS A 87 -5.20 -3.29 -7.02
CA CYS A 87 -5.57 -2.37 -5.95
C CYS A 87 -6.13 -3.07 -4.71
N SER A 88 -6.65 -4.30 -4.84
CA SER A 88 -7.20 -5.05 -3.72
C SER A 88 -6.17 -5.86 -2.95
N VAL A 89 -4.98 -6.09 -3.52
CA VAL A 89 -3.94 -6.92 -2.90
C VAL A 89 -3.24 -6.24 -1.71
N PRO A 90 -2.86 -4.94 -1.78
CA PRO A 90 -2.20 -4.28 -0.63
C PRO A 90 -3.00 -4.34 0.68
N PRO A 91 -4.33 -4.09 0.71
CA PRO A 91 -5.09 -4.21 1.96
C PRO A 91 -5.17 -5.65 2.48
N VAL A 92 -5.20 -6.65 1.60
CA VAL A 92 -5.16 -8.06 2.02
C VAL A 92 -3.82 -8.40 2.65
N LEU A 93 -2.71 -7.96 2.06
CA LEU A 93 -1.37 -8.12 2.66
C LEU A 93 -1.21 -7.30 3.93
N GLY A 94 -1.80 -6.10 4.00
CA GLY A 94 -1.83 -5.30 5.23
C GLY A 94 -2.57 -6.02 6.37
N LEU A 95 -3.71 -6.64 6.07
CA LEU A 95 -4.44 -7.45 7.05
C LEU A 95 -3.64 -8.68 7.46
N TRP A 96 -2.97 -9.34 6.51
CA TRP A 96 -2.07 -10.46 6.81
C TRP A 96 -0.97 -10.05 7.78
N LEU A 97 -0.28 -8.93 7.56
CA LEU A 97 0.76 -8.43 8.45
C LEU A 97 0.28 -8.14 9.88
N LEU A 98 -1.00 -7.81 10.07
CA LEU A 98 -1.57 -7.66 11.41
C LEU A 98 -1.78 -9.01 12.10
N ILE A 99 -2.04 -10.07 11.35
CA ILE A 99 -2.36 -11.40 11.87
C ILE A 99 -1.10 -12.27 11.97
N ALA A 100 -0.14 -12.09 11.07
CA ALA A 100 1.07 -12.88 10.95
C ALA A 100 1.84 -13.05 12.28
N PRO A 101 2.08 -12.03 13.10
CA PRO A 101 2.80 -12.17 14.36
C PRO A 101 2.13 -13.14 15.35
N PHE A 102 0.80 -13.25 15.27
CA PHE A 102 0.02 -14.14 16.14
C PHE A 102 -0.06 -15.56 15.60
N VAL A 103 -0.13 -15.72 14.27
CA VAL A 103 -0.23 -17.03 13.61
C VAL A 103 1.13 -17.74 13.54
N LEU A 104 2.19 -16.98 13.33
CA LEU A 104 3.56 -17.49 13.20
C LEU A 104 4.30 -17.52 14.54
N GLU A 105 3.61 -17.20 15.65
CA GLU A 105 4.13 -17.32 17.02
C GLU A 105 5.52 -16.67 17.19
N TYR A 106 5.70 -15.44 16.71
CA TYR A 106 6.98 -14.71 16.79
C TYR A 106 7.56 -14.60 18.20
N ASN A 107 6.73 -14.81 19.24
CA ASN A 107 7.11 -14.68 20.64
C ASN A 107 7.39 -16.02 21.33
N ASP A 108 7.32 -17.16 20.63
CA ASP A 108 7.61 -18.47 21.20
C ASP A 108 9.12 -18.67 21.33
N GLY A 109 9.60 -18.41 22.53
CA GLY A 109 10.98 -18.67 22.93
C GLY A 109 11.87 -17.45 23.12
N MET A 110 11.80 -16.43 22.28
CA MET A 110 12.43 -15.11 22.49
C MET A 110 11.46 -13.98 22.10
N PRO A 111 11.20 -13.01 22.98
CA PRO A 111 10.32 -11.91 22.65
C PRO A 111 10.91 -11.09 21.48
N ALA A 112 10.21 -11.00 20.37
CA ALA A 112 10.59 -10.18 19.22
C ALA A 112 9.63 -8.96 19.06
N PRO A 113 9.54 -8.05 20.08
CA PRO A 113 8.54 -6.99 20.09
C PRO A 113 8.76 -5.96 18.96
N ARG A 114 10.01 -5.78 18.50
CA ARG A 114 10.34 -4.83 17.44
C ARG A 114 9.82 -5.26 16.10
N THR A 115 9.91 -6.55 15.78
CA THR A 115 9.37 -7.15 14.56
C THR A 115 7.86 -7.03 14.53
N THR A 116 7.21 -7.53 15.56
CA THR A 116 5.76 -7.45 15.71
C THR A 116 5.25 -6.02 15.54
N THR A 117 5.95 -5.05 16.15
CA THR A 117 5.59 -3.62 16.02
C THR A 117 5.75 -3.13 14.60
N SER A 118 6.84 -3.51 13.90
CA SER A 118 7.09 -3.15 12.51
C SER A 118 6.00 -3.67 11.59
N ASP A 119 5.65 -4.95 11.70
CA ASP A 119 4.61 -5.59 10.88
C ASP A 119 3.24 -4.95 11.08
N ILE A 120 2.87 -4.72 12.34
CA ILE A 120 1.64 -4.03 12.67
C ILE A 120 1.63 -2.60 12.10
N ALA A 121 2.73 -1.86 12.23
CA ALA A 121 2.82 -0.49 11.72
C ALA A 121 2.67 -0.45 10.19
N VAL A 122 3.35 -1.34 9.46
CA VAL A 122 3.24 -1.45 8.01
C VAL A 122 1.85 -1.92 7.60
N GLY A 123 1.27 -2.90 8.29
CA GLY A 123 -0.08 -3.39 8.03
C GLY A 123 -1.13 -2.30 8.17
N VAL A 124 -1.10 -1.53 9.27
CA VAL A 124 -1.98 -0.37 9.49
C VAL A 124 -1.77 0.69 8.42
N PHE A 125 -0.52 0.99 8.06
CA PHE A 125 -0.20 1.97 7.03
C PHE A 125 -0.79 1.60 5.67
N LEU A 126 -0.69 0.33 5.24
CA LEU A 126 -1.28 -0.16 4.00
C LEU A 126 -2.82 -0.05 4.00
N LEU A 127 -3.46 -0.38 5.12
CA LEU A 127 -4.91 -0.23 5.28
C LEU A 127 -5.33 1.24 5.21
N LEU A 128 -4.59 2.14 5.87
CA LEU A 128 -4.89 3.58 5.85
C LEU A 128 -4.78 4.14 4.42
N ILE A 129 -3.74 3.78 3.67
CA ILE A 129 -3.61 4.19 2.27
C ILE A 129 -4.83 3.76 1.47
N TRP A 130 -5.28 2.53 1.64
CA TRP A 130 -6.44 2.00 0.92
C TRP A 130 -7.74 2.71 1.29
N PHE A 131 -7.91 3.11 2.57
CA PHE A 131 -9.08 3.86 3.01
C PHE A 131 -9.05 5.34 2.61
N VAL A 132 -7.88 5.97 2.64
CA VAL A 132 -7.71 7.41 2.37
C VAL A 132 -7.70 7.72 0.87
N ILE A 133 -7.14 6.81 0.06
CA ILE A 133 -7.15 6.97 -1.40
C ILE A 133 -8.40 6.28 -1.94
N PRO A 134 -9.53 6.99 -2.12
CA PRO A 134 -10.74 6.41 -2.64
C PRO A 134 -10.43 5.86 -4.02
N THR A 135 -10.71 4.58 -4.20
CA THR A 135 -10.68 3.96 -5.51
C THR A 135 -11.77 4.63 -6.35
N SER A 136 -11.39 5.67 -7.06
CA SER A 136 -12.27 6.51 -7.91
C SER A 136 -12.97 5.71 -9.03
N GLN A 137 -12.85 4.40 -9.00
CA GLN A 137 -13.50 3.48 -9.93
C GLN A 137 -14.94 3.11 -9.59
N ALA A 138 -15.38 3.28 -8.35
CA ALA A 138 -16.75 2.93 -7.97
C ALA A 138 -17.83 3.86 -8.56
N SER A 139 -17.44 5.02 -9.08
CA SER A 139 -18.38 6.01 -9.61
C SER A 139 -18.79 5.80 -11.08
N ARG A 140 -18.07 4.99 -11.84
CA ARG A 140 -18.37 4.81 -13.27
C ARG A 140 -19.40 3.70 -13.58
N SER A 141 -19.72 2.84 -12.64
CA SER A 141 -20.69 1.75 -12.87
C SER A 141 -22.15 2.12 -12.61
N ARG A 142 -22.46 3.33 -12.12
CA ARG A 142 -23.83 3.80 -11.86
C ARG A 142 -24.46 4.67 -12.96
N GLY A 143 -23.79 4.84 -14.08
CA GLY A 143 -24.24 5.72 -15.18
C GLY A 143 -24.57 5.01 -16.49
N ARG A 144 -25.04 3.75 -16.43
CA ARG A 144 -25.63 3.09 -17.62
C ARG A 144 -26.96 2.46 -17.25
#